data_d39ce8b4af21c60d207024a3b1ee9f8b
#
_entry.id   d39ce8b4af21c60d207024a3b1ee9f8b
#
_cell.length_a   1.000
_cell.length_b   1.000
_cell.length_c   1.000
_cell.angle_alpha   90.00
_cell.angle_beta   90.00
_cell.angle_gamma   90.00
#
_symmetry.space_group_name_H-M   'P 1'
#
loop_
_entity.id
_entity.type
_entity.pdbx_description
1 polymer ?
#
loop_
_entity_poly.entity_id
_entity_poly.type
_entity_poly.pdbx_seq_one_letter_code
_entity_poly.pdbx_strand_id
1 'polypeptide(L)'
;MLDSPSIFAVFRPSMSLASDKLEKIREQVQFHLDNAEQKQLSPAQERSLKDQIKILLARENAVIVAHYYTAPAIQSLAEETGGCVSDSLEMARFGRDHPATTLIVAGVKFMGETAKILTPNKRVLMPTLEATCSLDLGCPIEEFSAFCDQHSDRTVVVYANTSAAVKARADWVVTSSIALDVAEHLADQGKKIIWAPDQHLGNYVRDQTGADILMWDGACIVHEEFKARGIADMQRVYPDAAVLVHPESPAAVLELADRVGSTSQIIRAACEMDNKQFIVATDQGIFYKLQQQAPDKEFIIAPTAGNGATCRSCAQCPWMAMNELETLAQVFE
;
A
#
# COMPACT_ATOMS: atom_id res chain seq x y z
N MET A 1 -64.49 -6.39 15.82
CA MET A 1 -63.53 -6.95 14.87
C MET A 1 -62.96 -5.77 14.13
N LEU A 2 -61.80 -5.33 14.54
CA LEU A 2 -61.06 -4.24 13.92
C LEU A 2 -59.68 -4.78 13.58
N ASP A 3 -59.44 -4.95 12.29
CA ASP A 3 -58.16 -5.37 11.73
C ASP A 3 -57.12 -4.27 11.91
N SER A 4 -56.04 -4.59 12.58
CA SER A 4 -54.83 -3.76 12.63
C SER A 4 -53.88 -4.19 11.52
N PRO A 5 -53.41 -3.27 10.65
CA PRO A 5 -52.36 -3.60 9.72
C PRO A 5 -51.03 -3.59 10.45
N SER A 6 -50.32 -4.71 10.41
CA SER A 6 -48.97 -4.86 10.87
C SER A 6 -47.99 -4.07 9.96
N ILE A 7 -47.40 -3.03 10.50
CA ILE A 7 -46.30 -2.28 9.84
C ILE A 7 -44.99 -3.00 10.15
N PHE A 8 -44.60 -3.93 9.29
CA PHE A 8 -43.20 -4.35 9.22
C PHE A 8 -42.42 -3.31 8.43
N ALA A 9 -41.90 -2.32 9.13
CA ALA A 9 -40.83 -1.46 8.59
C ALA A 9 -39.58 -2.33 8.40
N VAL A 10 -39.30 -2.72 7.16
CA VAL A 10 -38.00 -3.29 6.78
C VAL A 10 -36.99 -2.21 6.97
N PHE A 11 -36.26 -2.27 8.08
CA PHE A 11 -35.05 -1.47 8.29
C PHE A 11 -34.02 -1.95 7.25
N ARG A 12 -33.90 -1.23 6.14
CA ARG A 12 -32.69 -1.29 5.31
C ARG A 12 -31.62 -0.59 6.10
N PRO A 13 -30.50 -1.24 6.46
CA PRO A 13 -29.37 -0.52 7.00
C PRO A 13 -28.97 0.53 5.96
N SER A 14 -28.87 1.78 6.35
CA SER A 14 -28.27 2.82 5.52
C SER A 14 -26.85 2.37 5.21
N MET A 15 -26.56 2.08 3.95
CA MET A 15 -25.19 1.88 3.51
C MET A 15 -24.39 3.12 3.94
N SER A 16 -23.27 2.93 4.64
CA SER A 16 -22.45 4.04 5.10
C SER A 16 -21.89 4.79 3.89
N LEU A 17 -21.69 6.10 3.99
CA LEU A 17 -21.06 6.92 2.94
C LEU A 17 -19.71 6.34 2.49
N ALA A 18 -19.01 5.65 3.38
CA ALA A 18 -17.78 4.91 3.09
C ALA A 18 -17.99 3.74 2.13
N SER A 19 -19.08 3.00 2.26
CA SER A 19 -19.40 1.89 1.35
C SER A 19 -19.58 2.38 -0.09
N ASP A 20 -20.27 3.51 -0.28
CA ASP A 20 -20.49 4.08 -1.61
C ASP A 20 -19.20 4.65 -2.23
N LYS A 21 -18.29 5.19 -1.40
CA LYS A 21 -16.98 5.66 -1.86
C LYS A 21 -16.08 4.49 -2.27
N LEU A 22 -16.01 3.46 -1.46
CA LEU A 22 -15.24 2.25 -1.76
C LEU A 22 -15.75 1.56 -3.02
N GLU A 23 -17.07 1.54 -3.25
CA GLU A 23 -17.65 0.98 -4.45
C GLU A 23 -17.23 1.77 -5.71
N LYS A 24 -17.29 3.10 -5.68
CA LYS A 24 -16.81 3.94 -6.78
C LYS A 24 -15.31 3.76 -7.05
N ILE A 25 -14.50 3.61 -6.02
CA ILE A 25 -13.07 3.33 -6.16
C ILE A 25 -12.87 1.94 -6.78
N ARG A 26 -13.66 0.93 -6.39
CA ARG A 26 -13.66 -0.42 -7.00
C ARG A 26 -14.03 -0.37 -8.48
N GLU A 27 -15.04 0.40 -8.85
CA GLU A 27 -15.43 0.60 -10.26
C GLU A 27 -14.29 1.22 -11.08
N GLN A 28 -13.60 2.24 -10.54
CA GLN A 28 -12.43 2.84 -11.18
C GLN A 28 -11.28 1.84 -11.34
N VAL A 29 -11.02 1.05 -10.30
CA VAL A 29 -10.00 -0.01 -10.34
C VAL A 29 -10.34 -1.06 -11.38
N GLN A 30 -11.59 -1.51 -11.42
CA GLN A 30 -12.05 -2.49 -12.39
C GLN A 30 -11.90 -1.94 -13.82
N PHE A 31 -12.26 -0.68 -14.04
CA PHE A 31 -12.04 -0.01 -15.32
C PHE A 31 -10.55 0.00 -15.72
N HIS A 32 -9.64 0.31 -14.81
CA HIS A 32 -8.19 0.27 -15.08
C HIS A 32 -7.69 -1.15 -15.36
N LEU A 33 -8.16 -2.14 -14.60
CA LEU A 33 -7.80 -3.55 -14.82
C LEU A 33 -8.30 -4.09 -16.16
N ASP A 34 -9.51 -3.72 -16.56
CA ASP A 34 -10.13 -4.17 -17.82
C ASP A 34 -9.47 -3.52 -19.04
N ASN A 35 -8.93 -2.30 -18.88
CA ASN A 35 -8.25 -1.55 -19.95
C ASN A 35 -6.72 -1.67 -19.90
N ALA A 36 -6.14 -2.25 -18.86
CA ALA A 36 -4.72 -2.56 -18.80
C ALA A 36 -4.41 -3.73 -19.75
N GLU A 37 -4.09 -3.42 -21.01
CA GLU A 37 -3.41 -4.40 -21.86
C GLU A 37 -2.05 -4.70 -21.25
N GLN A 38 -1.93 -5.86 -20.59
CA GLN A 38 -0.63 -6.36 -20.17
C GLN A 38 0.18 -6.71 -21.43
N LYS A 39 0.88 -5.73 -21.97
CA LYS A 39 1.88 -5.95 -23.01
C LYS A 39 3.02 -6.75 -22.40
N GLN A 40 3.04 -8.03 -22.66
CA GLN A 40 4.20 -8.85 -22.33
C GLN A 40 5.34 -8.49 -23.28
N LEU A 41 6.35 -7.81 -22.73
CA LEU A 41 7.58 -7.54 -23.45
C LEU A 41 8.32 -8.86 -23.70
N SER A 42 8.84 -9.03 -24.90
CA SER A 42 9.81 -10.10 -25.14
C SER A 42 11.10 -9.82 -24.35
N PRO A 43 11.89 -10.86 -24.01
CA PRO A 43 13.16 -10.66 -23.30
C PRO A 43 14.14 -9.72 -24.03
N ALA A 44 14.04 -9.60 -25.36
CA ALA A 44 14.86 -8.70 -26.15
C ALA A 44 14.39 -7.24 -26.00
N GLN A 45 13.09 -6.99 -26.00
CA GLN A 45 12.52 -5.67 -25.77
C GLN A 45 12.80 -5.19 -24.36
N GLU A 46 12.63 -6.05 -23.35
CA GLU A 46 12.94 -5.71 -21.95
C GLU A 46 14.41 -5.28 -21.81
N ARG A 47 15.35 -6.06 -22.36
CA ARG A 47 16.78 -5.70 -22.32
C ARG A 47 17.04 -4.37 -23.02
N SER A 48 16.46 -4.15 -24.21
CA SER A 48 16.65 -2.91 -24.96
C SER A 48 16.15 -1.68 -24.19
N LEU A 49 14.97 -1.78 -23.53
CA LEU A 49 14.42 -0.71 -22.70
C LEU A 49 15.30 -0.47 -21.47
N LYS A 50 15.73 -1.50 -20.78
CA LYS A 50 16.65 -1.37 -19.63
C LYS A 50 17.94 -0.67 -20.03
N ASP A 51 18.54 -1.02 -21.15
CA ASP A 51 19.77 -0.38 -21.64
C ASP A 51 19.53 1.09 -22.00
N GLN A 52 18.42 1.41 -22.63
CA GLN A 52 18.01 2.80 -22.91
C GLN A 52 17.84 3.59 -21.62
N ILE A 53 17.15 3.04 -20.63
CA ILE A 53 16.90 3.70 -19.34
C ILE A 53 18.24 3.94 -18.62
N LYS A 54 19.16 2.98 -18.61
CA LYS A 54 20.52 3.16 -18.02
C LYS A 54 21.27 4.35 -18.61
N ILE A 55 21.19 4.52 -19.93
CA ILE A 55 21.78 5.68 -20.64
C ILE A 55 21.13 6.98 -20.19
N LEU A 56 19.79 7.00 -20.11
CA LEU A 56 19.03 8.18 -19.68
C LEU A 56 19.35 8.55 -18.22
N LEU A 57 19.41 7.58 -17.31
CA LEU A 57 19.77 7.82 -15.90
C LEU A 57 21.14 8.47 -15.76
N ALA A 58 22.12 7.95 -16.49
CA ALA A 58 23.48 8.52 -16.45
C ALA A 58 23.52 9.94 -17.01
N ARG A 59 22.83 10.20 -18.13
CA ARG A 59 22.75 11.52 -18.78
C ARG A 59 22.10 12.56 -17.87
N GLU A 60 21.03 12.20 -17.19
CA GLU A 60 20.19 13.12 -16.39
C GLU A 60 20.63 13.17 -14.90
N ASN A 61 21.74 12.53 -14.54
CA ASN A 61 22.17 12.36 -13.13
C ASN A 61 20.98 11.92 -12.25
N ALA A 62 20.32 10.84 -12.67
CA ALA A 62 19.09 10.35 -12.08
C ALA A 62 19.27 8.97 -11.44
N VAL A 63 18.47 8.67 -10.43
CA VAL A 63 18.39 7.37 -9.77
C VAL A 63 16.94 6.92 -9.63
N ILE A 64 16.70 5.62 -9.77
CA ILE A 64 15.38 5.00 -9.57
C ILE A 64 15.21 4.63 -8.09
N VAL A 65 14.11 5.03 -7.50
CA VAL A 65 13.64 4.53 -6.21
C VAL A 65 12.31 3.81 -6.45
N ALA A 66 12.29 2.50 -6.26
CA ALA A 66 11.16 1.64 -6.59
C ALA A 66 10.51 1.07 -5.34
N HIS A 67 9.18 1.01 -5.35
CA HIS A 67 8.45 0.32 -4.29
C HIS A 67 8.46 -1.20 -4.51
N TYR A 68 8.43 -1.98 -3.43
CA TYR A 68 8.35 -3.45 -3.45
C TYR A 68 7.18 -4.02 -4.28
N TYR A 69 6.14 -3.22 -4.55
CA TYR A 69 4.95 -3.66 -5.29
C TYR A 69 5.03 -3.38 -6.79
N THR A 70 6.13 -2.81 -7.29
CA THR A 70 6.36 -2.66 -8.73
C THR A 70 6.78 -3.98 -9.37
N ALA A 71 6.70 -4.05 -10.70
CA ALA A 71 7.08 -5.23 -11.44
C ALA A 71 8.55 -5.65 -11.20
N PRO A 72 8.89 -6.96 -11.19
CA PRO A 72 10.25 -7.44 -10.99
C PRO A 72 11.30 -6.79 -11.90
N ALA A 73 10.93 -6.48 -13.15
CA ALA A 73 11.82 -5.84 -14.12
C ALA A 73 12.23 -4.41 -13.69
N ILE A 74 11.34 -3.67 -13.02
CA ILE A 74 11.63 -2.34 -12.47
C ILE A 74 12.46 -2.46 -11.20
N GLN A 75 12.10 -3.39 -10.32
CA GLN A 75 12.86 -3.63 -9.09
C GLN A 75 14.31 -4.00 -9.41
N SER A 76 14.54 -4.95 -10.32
CA SER A 76 15.88 -5.33 -10.73
C SER A 76 16.65 -4.18 -11.38
N LEU A 77 16.00 -3.38 -12.23
CA LEU A 77 16.62 -2.24 -12.86
C LEU A 77 17.03 -1.16 -11.84
N ALA A 78 16.20 -0.89 -10.84
CA ALA A 78 16.54 0.04 -9.77
C ALA A 78 17.81 -0.40 -9.05
N GLU A 79 17.93 -1.68 -8.68
CA GLU A 79 19.11 -2.24 -8.02
C GLU A 79 20.35 -2.24 -8.93
N GLU A 80 20.20 -2.64 -10.20
CA GLU A 80 21.28 -2.66 -11.20
C GLU A 80 21.87 -1.28 -11.46
N THR A 81 21.12 -0.21 -11.22
CA THR A 81 21.51 1.18 -11.51
C THR A 81 21.90 1.98 -10.26
N GLY A 82 22.10 1.30 -9.12
CA GLY A 82 22.50 1.95 -7.88
C GLY A 82 21.36 2.65 -7.13
N GLY A 83 20.11 2.38 -7.52
CA GLY A 83 18.92 2.80 -6.82
C GLY A 83 18.51 1.86 -5.68
N CYS A 84 17.28 1.99 -5.20
CA CYS A 84 16.76 1.14 -4.14
C CYS A 84 15.39 0.57 -4.46
N VAL A 85 15.09 -0.56 -3.80
CA VAL A 85 13.76 -1.17 -3.74
C VAL A 85 13.39 -1.28 -2.27
N SER A 86 12.35 -0.53 -1.83
CA SER A 86 11.99 -0.47 -0.42
C SER A 86 10.55 -0.02 -0.19
N ASP A 87 10.16 0.17 1.08
CA ASP A 87 8.91 0.83 1.45
C ASP A 87 8.97 2.36 1.25
N SER A 88 7.81 3.00 1.36
CA SER A 88 7.67 4.43 1.05
C SER A 88 8.58 5.35 1.86
N LEU A 89 8.86 5.02 3.14
CA LEU A 89 9.69 5.85 4.00
C LEU A 89 11.16 5.73 3.62
N GLU A 90 11.62 4.51 3.42
CA GLU A 90 13.02 4.26 3.06
C GLU A 90 13.33 4.74 1.64
N MET A 91 12.37 4.63 0.70
CA MET A 91 12.48 5.27 -0.63
C MET A 91 12.76 6.77 -0.50
N ALA A 92 12.02 7.46 0.37
CA ALA A 92 12.18 8.89 0.56
C ALA A 92 13.49 9.25 1.26
N ARG A 93 13.94 8.46 2.25
CA ARG A 93 15.25 8.61 2.92
C ARG A 93 16.39 8.38 1.95
N PHE A 94 16.37 7.27 1.22
CA PHE A 94 17.37 6.97 0.20
C PHE A 94 17.46 8.09 -0.83
N GLY A 95 16.30 8.54 -1.35
CA GLY A 95 16.26 9.64 -2.32
C GLY A 95 16.83 10.93 -1.78
N ARG A 96 16.64 11.25 -0.50
CA ARG A 96 17.22 12.42 0.17
C ARG A 96 18.74 12.32 0.23
N ASP A 97 19.27 11.18 0.61
CA ASP A 97 20.68 10.98 0.93
C ASP A 97 21.52 10.65 -0.32
N HIS A 98 20.90 10.16 -1.39
CA HIS A 98 21.59 9.82 -2.65
C HIS A 98 22.10 11.09 -3.37
N PRO A 99 23.32 11.07 -3.97
CA PRO A 99 23.91 12.26 -4.61
C PRO A 99 23.25 12.70 -5.92
N ALA A 100 22.43 11.86 -6.58
CA ALA A 100 21.73 12.22 -7.81
C ALA A 100 20.84 13.46 -7.61
N THR A 101 20.76 14.30 -8.64
CA THR A 101 19.92 15.50 -8.65
C THR A 101 18.49 15.24 -9.07
N THR A 102 18.24 14.09 -9.70
CA THR A 102 16.93 13.67 -10.17
C THR A 102 16.58 12.31 -9.56
N LEU A 103 15.37 12.22 -8.98
CA LEU A 103 14.80 10.97 -8.49
C LEU A 103 13.68 10.53 -9.42
N ILE A 104 13.69 9.28 -9.85
CA ILE A 104 12.57 8.64 -10.52
C ILE A 104 11.89 7.73 -9.51
N VAL A 105 10.69 8.10 -9.09
CA VAL A 105 9.90 7.36 -8.11
C VAL A 105 8.98 6.40 -8.85
N ALA A 106 9.35 5.12 -8.91
CA ALA A 106 8.51 4.05 -9.41
C ALA A 106 7.60 3.56 -8.27
N GLY A 107 6.38 4.05 -8.27
CA GLY A 107 5.38 3.82 -7.24
C GLY A 107 4.10 4.59 -7.55
N VAL A 108 3.33 4.95 -6.53
CA VAL A 108 2.11 5.74 -6.64
C VAL A 108 2.32 7.20 -6.23
N LYS A 109 1.41 8.07 -6.65
CA LYS A 109 1.52 9.54 -6.58
C LYS A 109 1.98 10.07 -5.21
N PHE A 110 1.38 9.60 -4.12
CA PHE A 110 1.75 10.07 -2.78
C PHE A 110 3.23 9.78 -2.41
N MET A 111 3.85 8.76 -3.01
CA MET A 111 5.28 8.45 -2.81
C MET A 111 6.16 9.48 -3.50
N GLY A 112 5.82 9.89 -4.73
CA GLY A 112 6.48 10.97 -5.43
C GLY A 112 6.34 12.30 -4.69
N GLU A 113 5.15 12.61 -4.19
CA GLU A 113 4.89 13.79 -3.35
C GLU A 113 5.73 13.76 -2.06
N THR A 114 5.78 12.63 -1.36
CA THR A 114 6.59 12.46 -0.15
C THR A 114 8.08 12.64 -0.44
N ALA A 115 8.58 12.05 -1.54
CA ALA A 115 9.96 12.24 -1.98
C ALA A 115 10.24 13.71 -2.27
N LYS A 116 9.32 14.43 -2.93
CA LYS A 116 9.47 15.86 -3.22
C LYS A 116 9.44 16.74 -1.97
N ILE A 117 8.58 16.43 -1.00
CA ILE A 117 8.52 17.12 0.30
C ILE A 117 9.86 17.01 1.04
N LEU A 118 10.45 15.81 1.08
CA LEU A 118 11.70 15.55 1.78
C LEU A 118 12.96 15.97 1.00
N THR A 119 12.82 16.21 -0.31
CA THR A 119 13.92 16.63 -1.20
C THR A 119 13.54 17.81 -2.10
N PRO A 120 13.20 18.97 -1.52
CA PRO A 120 12.64 20.09 -2.28
C PRO A 120 13.58 20.61 -3.39
N ASN A 121 14.88 20.41 -3.25
CA ASN A 121 15.90 20.87 -4.21
C ASN A 121 16.15 19.86 -5.35
N LYS A 122 15.64 18.63 -5.27
CA LYS A 122 15.81 17.65 -6.34
C LYS A 122 14.63 17.67 -7.31
N ARG A 123 14.89 17.31 -8.56
CA ARG A 123 13.85 16.99 -9.52
C ARG A 123 13.28 15.62 -9.17
N VAL A 124 11.97 15.52 -8.97
CA VAL A 124 11.27 14.26 -8.72
C VAL A 124 10.34 13.99 -9.88
N LEU A 125 10.53 12.86 -10.51
CA LEU A 125 9.77 12.39 -11.67
C LEU A 125 9.09 11.07 -11.31
N MET A 126 7.99 10.77 -12.00
CA MET A 126 7.27 9.50 -11.88
C MET A 126 6.95 8.96 -13.27
N PRO A 127 6.93 7.63 -13.46
CA PRO A 127 6.54 7.00 -14.74
C PRO A 127 5.17 7.46 -15.21
N THR A 128 4.22 7.63 -14.29
CA THR A 128 2.91 8.22 -14.55
C THR A 128 2.36 8.90 -13.29
N LEU A 129 1.65 10.01 -13.44
CA LEU A 129 0.93 10.70 -12.36
C LEU A 129 -0.49 10.17 -12.15
N GLU A 130 -0.95 9.27 -13.03
CA GLU A 130 -2.24 8.59 -12.90
C GLU A 130 -2.21 7.44 -11.89
N ALA A 131 -1.00 6.94 -11.56
CA ALA A 131 -0.81 5.94 -10.52
C ALA A 131 -1.13 6.53 -9.15
N THR A 132 -2.35 6.36 -8.67
CA THR A 132 -2.86 6.86 -7.40
C THR A 132 -2.96 5.75 -6.34
N CYS A 133 -3.76 5.96 -5.29
CA CYS A 133 -4.00 4.99 -4.21
C CYS A 133 -5.44 5.11 -3.71
N SER A 134 -6.09 3.99 -3.41
CA SER A 134 -7.45 4.00 -2.85
C SER A 134 -7.55 4.77 -1.53
N LEU A 135 -6.50 4.71 -0.72
CA LEU A 135 -6.44 5.45 0.55
C LEU A 135 -6.37 6.97 0.33
N ASP A 136 -5.60 7.41 -0.67
CA ASP A 136 -5.51 8.82 -1.06
C ASP A 136 -6.86 9.31 -1.63
N LEU A 137 -7.44 8.56 -2.56
CA LEU A 137 -8.75 8.86 -3.13
C LEU A 137 -9.88 8.85 -2.08
N GLY A 138 -9.78 7.98 -1.08
CA GLY A 138 -10.74 7.85 0.02
C GLY A 138 -10.61 8.92 1.09
N CYS A 139 -9.58 9.81 1.03
CA CYS A 139 -9.32 10.85 2.02
C CYS A 139 -9.13 12.23 1.35
N PRO A 140 -10.19 12.81 0.73
CA PRO A 140 -10.13 14.13 0.13
C PRO A 140 -9.87 15.21 1.17
N ILE A 141 -9.00 16.19 0.85
CA ILE A 141 -8.53 17.21 1.80
C ILE A 141 -9.66 18.04 2.40
N GLU A 142 -10.67 18.40 1.62
CA GLU A 142 -11.79 19.23 2.08
C GLU A 142 -12.59 18.49 3.16
N GLU A 143 -12.93 17.22 2.93
CA GLU A 143 -13.68 16.40 3.88
C GLU A 143 -12.83 16.09 5.11
N PHE A 144 -11.55 15.76 4.89
CA PHE A 144 -10.61 15.49 5.99
C PHE A 144 -10.37 16.71 6.87
N SER A 145 -10.23 17.91 6.28
CA SER A 145 -10.09 19.15 7.05
C SER A 145 -11.33 19.42 7.91
N ALA A 146 -12.53 19.27 7.35
CA ALA A 146 -13.77 19.43 8.11
C ALA A 146 -13.89 18.42 9.27
N PHE A 147 -13.44 17.18 9.06
CA PHE A 147 -13.37 16.16 10.11
C PHE A 147 -12.39 16.54 11.23
N CYS A 148 -11.21 17.01 10.89
CA CYS A 148 -10.23 17.48 11.87
C CYS A 148 -10.75 18.69 12.67
N ASP A 149 -11.43 19.64 12.01
CA ASP A 149 -11.95 20.85 12.66
C ASP A 149 -13.05 20.53 13.68
N GLN A 150 -13.84 19.46 13.46
CA GLN A 150 -14.83 18.96 14.41
C GLN A 150 -14.20 18.29 15.64
N HIS A 151 -12.93 17.95 15.59
CA HIS A 151 -12.20 17.21 16.63
C HIS A 151 -10.87 17.90 16.98
N SER A 152 -10.89 19.22 17.15
CA SER A 152 -9.71 20.07 17.32
C SER A 152 -8.91 19.81 18.62
N ASP A 153 -9.45 18.99 19.54
CA ASP A 153 -8.78 18.52 20.76
C ASP A 153 -7.82 17.33 20.52
N ARG A 154 -7.70 16.85 19.27
CA ARG A 154 -6.92 15.68 18.92
C ARG A 154 -5.71 16.03 18.06
N THR A 155 -4.63 15.27 18.23
CA THR A 155 -3.44 15.30 17.38
C THR A 155 -3.71 14.55 16.09
N VAL A 156 -3.42 15.17 14.96
CA VAL A 156 -3.69 14.60 13.64
C VAL A 156 -2.50 13.77 13.17
N VAL A 157 -2.66 12.47 13.10
CA VAL A 157 -1.67 11.51 12.60
C VAL A 157 -2.17 10.94 11.27
N VAL A 158 -1.41 11.10 10.21
CA VAL A 158 -1.76 10.54 8.91
C VAL A 158 -0.74 9.50 8.47
N TYR A 159 -1.24 8.41 7.97
CA TYR A 159 -0.44 7.44 7.23
C TYR A 159 -0.03 8.05 5.89
N ALA A 160 1.21 7.78 5.46
CA ALA A 160 1.82 8.41 4.28
C ALA A 160 1.04 8.23 2.96
N ASN A 161 0.08 7.28 2.93
CA ASN A 161 -0.76 6.97 1.78
C ASN A 161 -1.87 7.99 1.58
N THR A 162 -1.52 9.25 1.58
CA THR A 162 -2.40 10.43 1.44
C THR A 162 -1.74 11.48 0.55
N SER A 163 -2.52 12.44 0.03
CA SER A 163 -2.01 13.57 -0.74
C SER A 163 -1.09 14.49 0.08
N ALA A 164 -0.28 15.28 -0.61
CA ALA A 164 0.51 16.35 0.01
C ALA A 164 -0.36 17.33 0.79
N ALA A 165 -1.58 17.63 0.31
CA ALA A 165 -2.52 18.51 0.99
C ALA A 165 -3.00 17.94 2.33
N VAL A 166 -3.31 16.65 2.40
CA VAL A 166 -3.67 15.96 3.65
C VAL A 166 -2.48 15.92 4.60
N LYS A 167 -1.26 15.66 4.10
CA LYS A 167 -0.03 15.72 4.91
C LYS A 167 0.20 17.11 5.52
N ALA A 168 -0.10 18.17 4.77
CA ALA A 168 0.03 19.56 5.26
C ALA A 168 -0.96 19.90 6.38
N ARG A 169 -2.08 19.17 6.51
CA ARG A 169 -3.05 19.30 7.59
C ARG A 169 -2.68 18.50 8.85
N ALA A 170 -1.73 17.56 8.73
CA ALA A 170 -1.35 16.66 9.80
C ALA A 170 -0.27 17.24 10.72
N ASP A 171 -0.30 16.83 11.99
CA ASP A 171 0.79 17.07 12.94
C ASP A 171 1.91 16.03 12.77
N TRP A 172 1.54 14.80 12.41
CA TRP A 172 2.46 13.68 12.20
C TRP A 172 2.13 12.93 10.92
N VAL A 173 3.18 12.55 10.18
CA VAL A 173 3.08 11.64 9.02
C VAL A 173 3.86 10.38 9.34
N VAL A 174 3.20 9.23 9.27
CA VAL A 174 3.79 7.93 9.63
C VAL A 174 3.70 6.94 8.47
N THR A 175 4.51 5.89 8.55
CA THR A 175 4.35 4.67 7.74
C THR A 175 3.98 3.50 8.65
N SER A 176 3.56 2.38 8.09
CA SER A 176 3.23 1.17 8.86
C SER A 176 4.40 0.69 9.73
N SER A 177 5.64 0.98 9.35
CA SER A 177 6.84 0.57 10.10
C SER A 177 7.08 1.33 11.41
N ILE A 178 6.53 2.56 11.55
CA ILE A 178 6.72 3.43 12.73
C ILE A 178 5.40 3.84 13.40
N ALA A 179 4.28 3.31 12.91
CA ALA A 179 2.94 3.69 13.36
C ALA A 179 2.72 3.41 14.85
N LEU A 180 3.16 2.25 15.33
CA LEU A 180 3.06 1.86 16.75
C LEU A 180 3.88 2.79 17.62
N ASP A 181 5.16 3.01 17.30
CA ASP A 181 6.08 3.84 18.08
C ASP A 181 5.54 5.27 18.26
N VAL A 182 4.98 5.85 17.18
CA VAL A 182 4.40 7.21 17.24
C VAL A 182 3.12 7.25 18.06
N ALA A 183 2.25 6.24 17.90
CA ALA A 183 1.01 6.17 18.66
C ALA A 183 1.27 5.98 20.17
N GLU A 184 2.20 5.11 20.55
CA GLU A 184 2.66 4.93 21.93
C GLU A 184 3.23 6.24 22.51
N HIS A 185 4.14 6.88 21.76
CA HIS A 185 4.73 8.16 22.16
C HIS A 185 3.67 9.24 22.44
N LEU A 186 2.64 9.34 21.61
CA LEU A 186 1.56 10.30 21.79
C LEU A 186 0.62 9.90 22.94
N ALA A 187 0.33 8.62 23.11
CA ALA A 187 -0.48 8.10 24.21
C ALA A 187 0.20 8.36 25.57
N ASP A 188 1.50 8.14 25.67
CA ASP A 188 2.30 8.44 26.87
C ASP A 188 2.26 9.92 27.27
N GLN A 189 2.03 10.82 26.30
CA GLN A 189 1.82 12.25 26.53
C GLN A 189 0.36 12.60 26.82
N GLY A 190 -0.54 11.62 26.92
CA GLY A 190 -1.98 11.81 27.12
C GLY A 190 -2.69 12.46 25.94
N LYS A 191 -2.11 12.36 24.72
CA LYS A 191 -2.72 12.90 23.51
C LYS A 191 -3.78 11.96 22.98
N LYS A 192 -4.90 12.56 22.55
CA LYS A 192 -5.89 11.87 21.73
C LYS A 192 -5.51 12.03 20.27
N ILE A 193 -5.79 11.05 19.46
CA ILE A 193 -5.32 10.96 18.07
C ILE A 193 -6.51 10.97 17.10
N ILE A 194 -6.40 11.72 15.99
CA ILE A 194 -7.11 11.43 14.74
C ILE A 194 -6.18 10.60 13.87
N TRP A 195 -6.67 9.49 13.35
CA TRP A 195 -5.94 8.60 12.45
C TRP A 195 -6.60 8.55 11.08
N ALA A 196 -5.83 8.76 10.03
CA ALA A 196 -6.26 8.62 8.63
C ALA A 196 -5.10 8.08 7.76
N PRO A 197 -5.36 7.55 6.56
CA PRO A 197 -6.68 7.27 5.97
C PRO A 197 -7.16 5.83 6.17
N ASP A 198 -6.31 4.91 6.64
CA ASP A 198 -6.59 3.47 6.71
C ASP A 198 -7.12 3.06 8.08
N GLN A 199 -8.39 2.60 8.13
CA GLN A 199 -9.03 2.19 9.38
C GLN A 199 -8.47 0.86 9.93
N HIS A 200 -8.01 -0.05 9.07
CA HIS A 200 -7.50 -1.35 9.53
C HIS A 200 -6.16 -1.17 10.24
N LEU A 201 -5.22 -0.44 9.62
CA LEU A 201 -3.98 -0.07 10.27
C LEU A 201 -4.25 0.74 11.56
N GLY A 202 -5.19 1.69 11.53
CA GLY A 202 -5.58 2.47 12.70
C GLY A 202 -6.15 1.62 13.82
N ASN A 203 -7.02 0.65 13.52
CA ASN A 203 -7.54 -0.31 14.49
C ASN A 203 -6.43 -1.18 15.07
N TYR A 204 -5.55 -1.72 14.22
CA TYR A 204 -4.40 -2.48 14.67
C TYR A 204 -3.52 -1.67 15.63
N VAL A 205 -3.20 -0.43 15.28
CA VAL A 205 -2.41 0.47 16.15
C VAL A 205 -3.12 0.74 17.47
N ARG A 206 -4.42 1.05 17.44
CA ARG A 206 -5.20 1.25 18.66
C ARG A 206 -5.19 0.02 19.56
N ASP A 207 -5.42 -1.15 18.98
CA ASP A 207 -5.55 -2.40 19.75
C ASP A 207 -4.20 -2.85 20.33
N GLN A 208 -3.08 -2.51 19.70
CA GLN A 208 -1.73 -2.81 20.22
C GLN A 208 -1.28 -1.81 21.28
N THR A 209 -1.65 -0.53 21.16
CA THR A 209 -1.13 0.55 22.03
C THR A 209 -2.12 0.99 23.12
N GLY A 210 -3.41 0.70 22.95
CA GLY A 210 -4.47 1.23 23.82
C GLY A 210 -4.70 2.73 23.70
N ALA A 211 -4.12 3.40 22.68
CA ALA A 211 -4.27 4.83 22.45
C ALA A 211 -5.71 5.24 22.14
N ASP A 212 -6.15 6.44 22.57
CA ASP A 212 -7.44 7.03 22.19
C ASP A 212 -7.38 7.53 20.75
N ILE A 213 -7.76 6.67 19.82
CA ILE A 213 -7.70 6.93 18.38
C ILE A 213 -9.10 7.03 17.79
N LEU A 214 -9.40 8.19 17.19
CA LEU A 214 -10.56 8.41 16.32
C LEU A 214 -10.13 8.21 14.87
N MET A 215 -10.81 7.30 14.16
CA MET A 215 -10.40 6.87 12.83
C MET A 215 -11.19 7.52 11.73
N TRP A 216 -10.50 7.87 10.65
CA TRP A 216 -11.10 8.11 9.35
C TRP A 216 -11.58 6.79 8.75
N ASP A 217 -12.71 6.81 8.06
CA ASP A 217 -13.33 5.63 7.46
C ASP A 217 -12.81 5.43 6.02
N GLY A 218 -11.63 4.84 5.87
CA GLY A 218 -11.01 4.48 4.60
C GLY A 218 -10.28 3.15 4.70
N ALA A 219 -10.07 2.48 3.57
CA ALA A 219 -9.38 1.19 3.51
C ALA A 219 -8.60 1.01 2.20
N CYS A 220 -7.55 0.20 2.25
CA CYS A 220 -6.82 -0.23 1.06
C CYS A 220 -7.62 -1.33 0.34
N ILE A 221 -8.04 -1.08 -0.91
CA ILE A 221 -8.86 -2.04 -1.68
C ILE A 221 -8.14 -3.38 -1.94
N VAL A 222 -6.81 -3.41 -1.96
CA VAL A 222 -6.04 -4.65 -2.15
C VAL A 222 -6.07 -5.48 -0.87
N HIS A 223 -5.77 -4.86 0.27
CA HIS A 223 -5.71 -5.58 1.55
C HIS A 223 -7.11 -5.92 2.09
N GLU A 224 -8.13 -5.12 1.78
CA GLU A 224 -9.55 -5.41 2.09
C GLU A 224 -10.05 -6.71 1.44
N GLU A 225 -9.45 -7.10 0.31
CA GLU A 225 -9.86 -8.30 -0.42
C GLU A 225 -9.39 -9.61 0.22
N PHE A 226 -8.40 -9.61 1.12
CA PHE A 226 -8.00 -10.82 1.82
C PHE A 226 -9.12 -11.32 2.73
N LYS A 227 -9.35 -12.65 2.74
CA LYS A 227 -10.45 -13.27 3.49
C LYS A 227 -9.89 -14.32 4.45
N ALA A 228 -10.24 -14.16 5.73
CA ALA A 228 -9.84 -15.08 6.80
C ALA A 228 -10.18 -16.54 6.49
N ARG A 229 -11.36 -16.80 5.92
CA ARG A 229 -11.76 -18.15 5.52
C ARG A 229 -10.79 -18.76 4.49
N GLY A 230 -10.39 -17.99 3.48
CA GLY A 230 -9.47 -18.47 2.46
C GLY A 230 -8.09 -18.79 3.04
N ILE A 231 -7.59 -17.95 3.96
CA ILE A 231 -6.32 -18.20 4.65
C ILE A 231 -6.44 -19.44 5.55
N ALA A 232 -7.53 -19.60 6.32
CA ALA A 232 -7.77 -20.78 7.14
C ALA A 232 -7.84 -22.08 6.31
N ASP A 233 -8.41 -22.02 5.11
CA ASP A 233 -8.42 -23.16 4.19
C ASP A 233 -7.01 -23.46 3.67
N MET A 234 -6.19 -22.44 3.40
CA MET A 234 -4.78 -22.63 3.02
C MET A 234 -3.94 -23.20 4.15
N GLN A 235 -4.12 -22.79 5.39
CA GLN A 235 -3.43 -23.36 6.55
C GLN A 235 -3.71 -24.88 6.71
N ARG A 236 -4.86 -25.37 6.26
CA ARG A 236 -5.14 -26.82 6.23
C ARG A 236 -4.36 -27.56 5.14
N VAL A 237 -4.09 -26.88 4.02
CA VAL A 237 -3.31 -27.44 2.90
C VAL A 237 -1.82 -27.36 3.17
N TYR A 238 -1.39 -26.28 3.84
CA TYR A 238 0.00 -25.98 4.17
C TYR A 238 0.15 -25.82 5.70
N PRO A 239 0.04 -26.91 6.49
CA PRO A 239 -0.03 -26.83 7.95
C PRO A 239 1.25 -26.31 8.62
N ASP A 240 2.39 -26.39 7.94
CA ASP A 240 3.69 -25.92 8.44
C ASP A 240 4.03 -24.50 7.94
N ALA A 241 3.16 -23.90 7.10
CA ALA A 241 3.38 -22.56 6.58
C ALA A 241 3.04 -21.50 7.65
N ALA A 242 3.92 -20.52 7.82
CA ALA A 242 3.63 -19.34 8.62
C ALA A 242 2.84 -18.31 7.80
N VAL A 243 1.93 -17.61 8.46
CA VAL A 243 1.08 -16.56 7.85
C VAL A 243 1.66 -15.18 8.15
N LEU A 244 2.04 -14.47 7.11
CA LEU A 244 2.57 -13.10 7.18
C LEU A 244 1.53 -12.12 6.61
N VAL A 245 1.15 -11.11 7.39
CA VAL A 245 0.03 -10.22 7.05
C VAL A 245 0.43 -8.75 7.18
N HIS A 246 0.03 -7.95 6.20
CA HIS A 246 0.16 -6.50 6.28
C HIS A 246 -0.99 -5.90 7.14
N PRO A 247 -0.71 -4.94 8.04
CA PRO A 247 -1.72 -4.41 8.98
C PRO A 247 -2.86 -3.61 8.36
N GLU A 248 -2.82 -3.31 7.07
CA GLU A 248 -3.95 -2.77 6.31
C GLU A 248 -5.05 -3.82 6.03
N SER A 249 -4.87 -5.06 6.49
CA SER A 249 -5.83 -6.16 6.29
C SER A 249 -6.93 -6.15 7.36
N PRO A 250 -8.12 -6.68 7.06
CA PRO A 250 -9.21 -6.81 8.04
C PRO A 250 -8.80 -7.56 9.31
N ALA A 251 -9.37 -7.18 10.47
CA ALA A 251 -9.03 -7.76 11.77
C ALA A 251 -9.09 -9.30 11.78
N ALA A 252 -10.11 -9.90 11.17
CA ALA A 252 -10.23 -11.36 11.09
C ALA A 252 -9.08 -12.04 10.30
N VAL A 253 -8.39 -11.31 9.42
CA VAL A 253 -7.19 -11.77 8.72
C VAL A 253 -5.97 -11.63 9.62
N LEU A 254 -5.87 -10.52 10.36
CA LEU A 254 -4.80 -10.28 11.32
C LEU A 254 -4.79 -11.33 12.45
N GLU A 255 -5.96 -11.80 12.89
CA GLU A 255 -6.10 -12.86 13.91
C GLU A 255 -5.48 -14.21 13.50
N LEU A 256 -5.31 -14.46 12.20
CA LEU A 256 -4.69 -15.68 11.67
C LEU A 256 -3.19 -15.55 11.43
N ALA A 257 -2.62 -14.38 11.65
CA ALA A 257 -1.23 -14.09 11.34
C ALA A 257 -0.26 -14.62 12.41
N ASP A 258 0.81 -15.29 11.98
CA ASP A 258 1.97 -15.56 12.82
C ASP A 258 2.83 -14.30 13.00
N ARG A 259 2.84 -13.41 12.00
CA ARG A 259 3.46 -12.09 12.07
C ARG A 259 2.63 -11.08 11.31
N VAL A 260 2.42 -9.92 11.95
CA VAL A 260 1.85 -8.72 11.34
C VAL A 260 2.95 -7.66 11.24
N GLY A 261 3.07 -7.02 10.08
CA GLY A 261 4.09 -5.98 9.92
C GLY A 261 4.05 -5.29 8.56
N SER A 262 4.81 -4.19 8.47
CA SER A 262 5.06 -3.50 7.20
C SER A 262 5.74 -4.42 6.19
N THR A 263 5.79 -4.02 4.93
CA THR A 263 6.44 -4.78 3.85
C THR A 263 7.87 -5.17 4.22
N SER A 264 8.67 -4.24 4.77
CA SER A 264 10.04 -4.52 5.21
C SER A 264 10.09 -5.49 6.40
N GLN A 265 9.12 -5.40 7.33
CA GLN A 265 9.03 -6.32 8.48
C GLN A 265 8.60 -7.73 8.04
N ILE A 266 7.70 -7.85 7.05
CA ILE A 266 7.31 -9.12 6.43
C ILE A 266 8.53 -9.82 5.80
N ILE A 267 9.33 -9.07 5.02
CA ILE A 267 10.56 -9.61 4.40
C ILE A 267 11.54 -10.08 5.49
N ARG A 268 11.75 -9.28 6.52
CA ARG A 268 12.61 -9.64 7.65
C ARG A 268 12.11 -10.89 8.36
N ALA A 269 10.83 -10.95 8.70
CA ALA A 269 10.22 -12.12 9.33
C ALA A 269 10.41 -13.39 8.49
N ALA A 270 10.22 -13.28 7.17
CA ALA A 270 10.46 -14.40 6.26
C ALA A 270 11.92 -14.88 6.28
N CYS A 271 12.89 -13.99 6.48
CA CYS A 271 14.30 -14.37 6.61
C CYS A 271 14.63 -15.02 7.96
N GLU A 272 14.05 -14.48 9.05
CA GLU A 272 14.40 -14.85 10.45
C GLU A 272 13.66 -16.10 10.96
N MET A 273 12.42 -16.36 10.49
CA MET A 273 11.63 -17.52 10.92
C MET A 273 12.16 -18.82 10.31
N ASP A 274 12.09 -19.92 11.05
CA ASP A 274 12.57 -21.24 10.60
C ASP A 274 11.66 -21.92 9.56
N ASN A 275 10.43 -21.44 9.38
CA ASN A 275 9.47 -21.97 8.43
C ASN A 275 10.04 -21.99 7.02
N LYS A 276 9.71 -23.05 6.25
CA LYS A 276 10.10 -23.20 4.84
C LYS A 276 9.04 -22.71 3.88
N GLN A 277 7.81 -22.59 4.35
CA GLN A 277 6.66 -22.14 3.58
C GLN A 277 6.00 -20.96 4.29
N PHE A 278 5.53 -19.98 3.50
CA PHE A 278 4.87 -18.79 4.01
C PHE A 278 3.64 -18.45 3.18
N ILE A 279 2.51 -18.24 3.83
CA ILE A 279 1.31 -17.65 3.24
C ILE A 279 1.41 -16.14 3.46
N VAL A 280 1.45 -15.37 2.37
CA VAL A 280 1.71 -13.93 2.42
C VAL A 280 0.47 -13.14 2.01
N ALA A 281 -0.09 -12.37 2.95
CA ALA A 281 -1.26 -11.51 2.74
C ALA A 281 -0.84 -10.04 2.61
N THR A 282 -0.30 -9.70 1.45
CA THR A 282 -0.01 -8.36 0.94
C THR A 282 0.12 -8.39 -0.58
N ASP A 283 0.46 -7.25 -1.22
CA ASP A 283 0.62 -7.18 -2.68
C ASP A 283 1.70 -8.15 -3.19
N GLN A 284 1.39 -8.84 -4.29
CA GLN A 284 2.27 -9.87 -4.85
C GLN A 284 3.64 -9.36 -5.33
N GLY A 285 3.80 -8.07 -5.59
CA GLY A 285 5.09 -7.49 -6.01
C GLY A 285 6.22 -7.73 -5.00
N ILE A 286 5.89 -7.93 -3.71
CA ILE A 286 6.86 -8.27 -2.66
C ILE A 286 7.62 -9.57 -2.94
N PHE A 287 7.04 -10.48 -3.72
CA PHE A 287 7.59 -11.83 -3.94
C PHE A 287 8.98 -11.80 -4.59
N TYR A 288 9.25 -10.79 -5.43
CA TYR A 288 10.59 -10.60 -5.99
C TYR A 288 11.65 -10.47 -4.88
N LYS A 289 11.40 -9.63 -3.89
CA LYS A 289 12.34 -9.43 -2.78
C LYS A 289 12.37 -10.59 -1.80
N LEU A 290 11.21 -11.20 -1.52
CA LEU A 290 11.14 -12.39 -0.68
C LEU A 290 11.98 -13.52 -1.28
N GLN A 291 11.82 -13.81 -2.58
CA GLN A 291 12.58 -14.84 -3.25
C GLN A 291 14.07 -14.52 -3.37
N GLN A 292 14.41 -13.23 -3.53
CA GLN A 292 15.79 -12.77 -3.57
C GLN A 292 16.51 -12.93 -2.22
N GLN A 293 15.82 -12.59 -1.11
CA GLN A 293 16.43 -12.61 0.24
C GLN A 293 16.33 -13.95 0.95
N ALA A 294 15.35 -14.77 0.61
CA ALA A 294 15.17 -16.11 1.19
C ALA A 294 14.89 -17.14 0.05
N PRO A 295 15.89 -17.41 -0.80
CA PRO A 295 15.73 -18.23 -2.01
C PRO A 295 15.43 -19.72 -1.73
N ASP A 296 15.69 -20.19 -0.52
CA ASP A 296 15.43 -21.56 -0.06
C ASP A 296 14.03 -21.74 0.55
N LYS A 297 13.19 -20.71 0.50
CA LYS A 297 11.84 -20.68 1.07
C LYS A 297 10.78 -20.55 -0.02
N GLU A 298 9.61 -21.12 0.25
CA GLU A 298 8.45 -21.05 -0.62
C GLU A 298 7.46 -19.99 -0.12
N PHE A 299 7.03 -19.12 -1.04
CA PHE A 299 6.08 -18.06 -0.74
C PHE A 299 4.79 -18.27 -1.53
N ILE A 300 3.67 -18.27 -0.83
CA ILE A 300 2.34 -18.57 -1.35
C ILE A 300 1.48 -17.32 -1.13
N ILE A 301 0.89 -16.80 -2.20
CA ILE A 301 0.00 -15.64 -2.06
C ILE A 301 -1.28 -16.03 -1.33
N ALA A 302 -1.68 -15.24 -0.34
CA ALA A 302 -2.95 -15.42 0.34
C ALA A 302 -4.12 -15.17 -0.63
N PRO A 303 -5.23 -15.95 -0.54
CA PRO A 303 -6.35 -15.82 -1.45
C PRO A 303 -7.13 -14.54 -1.20
N THR A 304 -7.52 -13.88 -2.26
CA THR A 304 -8.45 -12.76 -2.26
C THR A 304 -9.87 -13.25 -2.59
N ALA A 305 -10.90 -12.51 -2.17
CA ALA A 305 -12.27 -12.88 -2.48
C ALA A 305 -12.59 -12.63 -3.96
N GLY A 306 -12.44 -13.65 -4.77
CA GLY A 306 -13.02 -13.68 -6.09
C GLY A 306 -14.38 -14.39 -6.06
N ASN A 307 -15.48 -13.70 -6.27
CA ASN A 307 -16.78 -14.32 -6.56
C ASN A 307 -16.87 -14.80 -8.02
N GLY A 308 -15.78 -14.87 -8.74
CA GLY A 308 -15.71 -15.31 -10.13
C GLY A 308 -14.46 -16.13 -10.39
N ALA A 309 -14.58 -17.17 -11.22
CA ALA A 309 -13.53 -18.10 -11.62
C ALA A 309 -12.39 -17.47 -12.46
N THR A 310 -12.31 -16.17 -12.54
CA THR A 310 -11.25 -15.42 -13.20
C THR A 310 -10.45 -14.67 -12.14
N CYS A 311 -9.41 -15.31 -11.63
CA CYS A 311 -8.39 -14.71 -10.77
C CYS A 311 -7.61 -13.60 -11.48
N ARG A 312 -8.22 -12.46 -11.78
CA ARG A 312 -7.51 -11.25 -12.20
C ARG A 312 -7.15 -10.32 -11.05
N SER A 313 -7.63 -10.60 -9.83
CA SER A 313 -7.31 -9.86 -8.62
C SER A 313 -6.37 -10.64 -7.69
N CYS A 314 -5.25 -11.14 -8.21
CA CYS A 314 -4.27 -11.84 -7.40
C CYS A 314 -3.47 -10.84 -6.56
N ALA A 315 -4.10 -10.19 -5.57
CA ALA A 315 -3.41 -9.32 -4.62
C ALA A 315 -2.41 -8.35 -5.30
N GLN A 316 -2.76 -7.77 -6.43
CA GLN A 316 -1.95 -6.82 -7.18
C GLN A 316 -2.61 -5.45 -7.19
N CYS A 317 -1.86 -4.44 -6.79
CA CYS A 317 -2.31 -3.05 -6.86
C CYS A 317 -2.30 -2.59 -8.33
N PRO A 318 -3.47 -2.21 -8.91
CA PRO A 318 -3.55 -1.82 -10.31
C PRO A 318 -2.74 -0.56 -10.61
N TRP A 319 -2.65 0.35 -9.68
CA TRP A 319 -1.87 1.58 -9.83
C TRP A 319 -0.35 1.34 -9.73
N MET A 320 0.09 0.38 -8.91
CA MET A 320 1.49 -0.05 -8.92
C MET A 320 1.86 -0.71 -10.25
N ALA A 321 0.94 -1.45 -10.84
CA ALA A 321 1.12 -2.08 -12.16
C ALA A 321 1.26 -1.09 -13.31
N MET A 322 0.82 0.17 -13.15
CA MET A 322 1.01 1.25 -14.14
C MET A 322 2.48 1.72 -14.27
N ASN A 323 3.35 1.30 -13.36
CA ASN A 323 4.78 1.51 -13.51
C ASN A 323 5.34 0.46 -14.47
N GLU A 324 5.61 0.85 -15.71
CA GLU A 324 6.12 -0.01 -16.78
C GLU A 324 7.50 0.48 -17.26
N LEU A 325 8.28 -0.40 -17.90
CA LEU A 325 9.58 0.00 -18.45
C LEU A 325 9.44 1.04 -19.56
N GLU A 326 8.35 0.97 -20.35
CA GLU A 326 8.06 1.95 -21.39
C GLU A 326 7.80 3.34 -20.81
N THR A 327 6.93 3.44 -19.81
CA THR A 327 6.65 4.72 -19.13
C THR A 327 7.87 5.24 -18.38
N LEU A 328 8.70 4.36 -17.85
CA LEU A 328 9.97 4.71 -17.22
C LEU A 328 10.99 5.26 -18.23
N ALA A 329 11.03 4.73 -19.45
CA ALA A 329 11.89 5.24 -20.51
C ALA A 329 11.48 6.65 -21.00
N GLN A 330 10.17 6.95 -20.93
CA GLN A 330 9.58 8.22 -21.37
C GLN A 330 9.60 9.31 -20.29
N VAL A 331 10.00 9.01 -19.06
CA VAL A 331 9.91 9.93 -17.93
C VAL A 331 10.69 11.25 -18.10
N PHE A 332 11.63 11.29 -19.05
CA PHE A 332 12.44 12.47 -19.36
C PHE A 332 11.95 13.26 -20.59
N GLU A 333 10.91 12.80 -21.29
CA GLU A 333 10.29 13.49 -22.41
C GLU A 333 9.26 14.52 -21.93
#